data_b787b989ea4c013330d4f85b983d9c35
#
_entry.id   b787b989ea4c013330d4f85b983d9c35
#
_cell.length_a   1.000
_cell.length_b   1.000
_cell.length_c   1.000
_cell.angle_alpha   90.00
_cell.angle_beta   90.00
_cell.angle_gamma   90.00
#
_symmetry.space_group_name_H-M   'P 1'
#
loop_
_entity.id
_entity.type
_entity.pdbx_description
1 polymer ?
#
loop_
_entity_poly.entity_id
_entity_poly.type
_entity_poly.pdbx_seq_one_letter_code
_entity_poly.pdbx_strand_id
1 'polypeptide(L)'
;MPKAQIHGITLYYEVHGQGPAVVFAHGAGGNHLSWWQQVPVLARQYRCISFDHRGFGQSLDAPNGPGSQAFVEDLKGLLDYLEIERASLVAQSMGGRTCLGFTLAYPERVPALVLADTTGGFSDARMAQLRGEGEAALAGANPPPRTYARHFPQEQPAQAFLYEQIRALNPPRQEAAVPGPTAEQVRALQTPTLLIVGEHDVIAPPALMKMFQSYIPHARLAEVAGAGHSVYFEKPAEFNRLVQEFFVEVGV
;
A
#
# COMPACT_ATOMS: atom_id res chain seq x y z
N MET A 1 -5.80 11.89 20.29
CA MET A 1 -5.44 11.14 19.09
C MET A 1 -4.57 12.06 18.23
N PRO A 2 -3.41 11.60 17.77
CA PRO A 2 -2.45 12.48 17.10
C PRO A 2 -3.01 12.92 15.74
N LYS A 3 -2.91 14.23 15.50
CA LYS A 3 -3.35 14.91 14.28
C LYS A 3 -2.30 15.94 13.90
N ALA A 4 -1.90 15.98 12.64
CA ALA A 4 -0.94 16.92 12.10
C ALA A 4 -1.62 17.88 11.11
N GLN A 5 -1.27 19.16 11.16
CA GLN A 5 -1.68 20.13 10.15
C GLN A 5 -0.72 20.03 8.96
N ILE A 6 -1.18 19.43 7.87
CA ILE A 6 -0.37 19.14 6.67
C ILE A 6 -1.10 19.70 5.45
N HIS A 7 -0.48 20.58 4.73
CA HIS A 7 -0.96 21.12 3.44
C HIS A 7 -2.46 21.47 3.43
N GLY A 8 -2.90 22.19 4.49
CA GLY A 8 -4.27 22.71 4.59
C GLY A 8 -5.33 21.72 5.05
N ILE A 9 -4.93 20.49 5.44
CA ILE A 9 -5.83 19.55 6.08
C ILE A 9 -5.32 19.14 7.47
N THR A 10 -6.21 18.53 8.26
CA THR A 10 -5.85 17.81 9.47
C THR A 10 -5.66 16.34 9.13
N LEU A 11 -4.41 15.89 9.05
CA LEU A 11 -4.05 14.52 8.76
C LEU A 11 -4.02 13.70 10.05
N TYR A 12 -4.77 12.60 10.08
CA TYR A 12 -4.78 11.64 11.19
C TYR A 12 -3.67 10.61 11.01
N TYR A 13 -2.96 10.31 12.10
CA TYR A 13 -1.94 9.26 12.13
C TYR A 13 -1.87 8.60 13.50
N GLU A 14 -1.23 7.44 13.57
CA GLU A 14 -0.88 6.75 14.81
C GLU A 14 0.60 6.36 14.80
N VAL A 15 1.22 6.34 15.97
CA VAL A 15 2.61 5.92 16.15
C VAL A 15 2.67 4.87 17.25
N HIS A 16 3.25 3.71 16.94
CA HIS A 16 3.41 2.59 17.86
C HIS A 16 4.83 2.04 17.80
N GLY A 17 5.38 1.66 18.97
CA GLY A 17 6.74 1.12 19.07
C GLY A 17 7.83 2.18 19.00
N GLN A 18 9.07 1.69 18.97
CA GLN A 18 10.30 2.48 18.92
C GLN A 18 11.30 1.79 17.98
N GLY A 19 12.33 2.51 17.52
CA GLY A 19 13.35 2.00 16.61
C GLY A 19 13.29 2.64 15.23
N PRO A 20 13.81 1.99 14.18
CA PRO A 20 13.73 2.49 12.82
C PRO A 20 12.27 2.74 12.39
N ALA A 21 12.04 3.84 11.68
CA ALA A 21 10.68 4.21 11.28
C ALA A 21 10.17 3.35 10.11
N VAL A 22 8.92 2.90 10.22
CA VAL A 22 8.18 2.19 9.17
C VAL A 22 6.82 2.84 8.99
N VAL A 23 6.53 3.30 7.78
CA VAL A 23 5.24 3.91 7.42
C VAL A 23 4.37 2.93 6.67
N PHE A 24 3.12 2.86 7.04
CA PHE A 24 2.10 2.01 6.43
C PHE A 24 1.08 2.84 5.66
N ALA A 25 1.06 2.69 4.34
CA ALA A 25 0.18 3.39 3.41
C ALA A 25 -0.93 2.46 2.90
N HIS A 26 -2.16 2.71 3.32
CA HIS A 26 -3.33 1.87 3.03
C HIS A 26 -3.83 1.98 1.58
N GLY A 27 -4.57 0.98 1.12
CA GLY A 27 -5.28 0.95 -0.15
C GLY A 27 -6.59 1.76 -0.16
N ALA A 28 -7.25 1.81 -1.32
CA ALA A 28 -8.46 2.61 -1.53
C ALA A 28 -9.67 2.19 -0.67
N GLY A 29 -9.70 0.96 -0.19
CA GLY A 29 -10.73 0.46 0.75
C GLY A 29 -10.35 0.63 2.22
N GLY A 30 -9.12 1.06 2.53
CA GLY A 30 -8.56 1.08 3.88
C GLY A 30 -8.49 2.46 4.51
N ASN A 31 -7.98 2.48 5.72
CA ASN A 31 -7.57 3.62 6.52
C ASN A 31 -6.50 3.16 7.53
N HIS A 32 -6.12 3.96 8.52
CA HIS A 32 -5.12 3.58 9.54
C HIS A 32 -5.40 2.22 10.20
N LEU A 33 -6.66 1.84 10.40
CA LEU A 33 -7.06 0.57 11.02
C LEU A 33 -6.74 -0.64 10.15
N SER A 34 -6.48 -0.47 8.86
CA SER A 34 -6.14 -1.58 7.96
C SER A 34 -4.94 -2.39 8.44
N TRP A 35 -4.03 -1.76 9.17
CA TRP A 35 -2.76 -2.35 9.60
C TRP A 35 -2.79 -2.98 11.00
N TRP A 36 -3.99 -3.27 11.53
CA TRP A 36 -4.20 -3.79 12.88
C TRP A 36 -3.50 -5.13 13.15
N GLN A 37 -3.16 -5.91 12.13
CA GLN A 37 -2.44 -7.17 12.24
C GLN A 37 -0.92 -7.01 12.04
N GLN A 38 -0.46 -5.94 11.43
CA GLN A 38 0.94 -5.64 11.16
C GLN A 38 1.57 -4.84 12.30
N VAL A 39 0.91 -3.76 12.68
CA VAL A 39 1.45 -2.83 13.70
C VAL A 39 1.77 -3.53 15.02
N PRO A 40 0.93 -4.37 15.65
CA PRO A 40 1.28 -5.03 16.92
C PRO A 40 2.47 -5.97 16.84
N VAL A 41 2.77 -6.51 15.66
CA VAL A 41 3.90 -7.41 15.43
C VAL A 41 5.18 -6.61 15.19
N LEU A 42 5.13 -5.65 14.25
CA LEU A 42 6.30 -4.90 13.83
C LEU A 42 6.71 -3.82 14.85
N ALA A 43 5.78 -3.27 15.63
CA ALA A 43 6.05 -2.30 16.68
C ALA A 43 6.92 -2.83 17.83
N ARG A 44 7.21 -4.12 17.85
CA ARG A 44 8.18 -4.71 18.80
C ARG A 44 9.63 -4.32 18.49
N GLN A 45 9.91 -3.93 17.23
CA GLN A 45 11.26 -3.63 16.75
C GLN A 45 11.35 -2.30 15.98
N TYR A 46 10.21 -1.77 15.53
CA TYR A 46 10.12 -0.59 14.67
C TYR A 46 9.20 0.47 15.27
N ARG A 47 9.48 1.73 14.94
CA ARG A 47 8.54 2.84 15.12
C ARG A 47 7.53 2.81 13.95
N CYS A 48 6.39 2.18 14.15
CA CYS A 48 5.33 2.00 13.15
C CYS A 48 4.44 3.23 13.08
N ILE A 49 4.29 3.82 11.90
CA ILE A 49 3.43 4.95 11.62
C ILE A 49 2.34 4.50 10.64
N SER A 50 1.08 4.50 11.08
CA SER A 50 -0.08 4.35 10.19
C SER A 50 -0.81 5.69 10.09
N PHE A 51 -1.35 6.02 8.93
CA PHE A 51 -2.04 7.28 8.72
C PHE A 51 -3.23 7.10 7.77
N ASP A 52 -4.16 8.03 7.83
CA ASP A 52 -5.24 8.12 6.85
C ASP A 52 -4.80 9.04 5.72
N HIS A 53 -4.79 8.55 4.49
CA HIS A 53 -4.62 9.42 3.34
C HIS A 53 -5.69 10.52 3.33
N ARG A 54 -5.36 11.67 2.75
CA ARG A 54 -6.31 12.75 2.46
C ARG A 54 -7.58 12.20 1.80
N GLY A 55 -8.76 12.54 2.35
CA GLY A 55 -10.05 12.04 1.90
C GLY A 55 -10.41 10.64 2.41
N PHE A 56 -9.66 10.08 3.37
CA PHE A 56 -9.93 8.78 3.99
C PHE A 56 -10.03 8.90 5.51
N GLY A 57 -10.77 7.96 6.11
CA GLY A 57 -10.89 7.83 7.54
C GLY A 57 -11.19 9.17 8.24
N GLN A 58 -10.25 9.62 9.06
CA GLN A 58 -10.35 10.88 9.83
C GLN A 58 -9.61 12.06 9.15
N SER A 59 -8.95 11.84 8.00
CA SER A 59 -8.24 12.88 7.23
C SER A 59 -9.12 13.42 6.11
N LEU A 60 -10.09 14.29 6.45
CA LEU A 60 -10.97 14.87 5.45
C LEU A 60 -10.20 15.80 4.49
N ASP A 61 -10.51 15.72 3.20
CA ASP A 61 -9.99 16.69 2.24
C ASP A 61 -10.80 18.00 2.29
N ALA A 62 -10.18 19.08 1.83
CA ALA A 62 -10.89 20.34 1.63
C ALA A 62 -11.92 20.19 0.49
N PRO A 63 -13.01 20.96 0.49
CA PRO A 63 -13.91 21.02 -0.66
C PRO A 63 -13.12 21.38 -1.92
N ASN A 64 -13.24 20.57 -2.98
CA ASN A 64 -12.45 20.69 -4.22
C ASN A 64 -10.93 20.60 -4.02
N GLY A 65 -10.49 19.92 -2.95
CA GLY A 65 -9.08 19.69 -2.68
C GLY A 65 -8.39 18.81 -3.73
N PRO A 66 -7.05 18.71 -3.69
CA PRO A 66 -6.25 18.01 -4.69
C PRO A 66 -6.42 16.48 -4.67
N GLY A 67 -7.07 15.92 -3.65
CA GLY A 67 -7.24 14.49 -3.52
C GLY A 67 -5.92 13.72 -3.57
N SER A 68 -5.89 12.66 -4.34
CA SER A 68 -4.71 11.78 -4.48
C SER A 68 -3.47 12.44 -5.12
N GLN A 69 -3.60 13.61 -5.73
CA GLN A 69 -2.46 14.35 -6.27
C GLN A 69 -1.53 14.87 -5.17
N ALA A 70 -2.04 15.08 -3.96
CA ALA A 70 -1.24 15.57 -2.83
C ALA A 70 -0.63 14.46 -1.96
N PHE A 71 -0.90 13.20 -2.20
CA PHE A 71 -0.52 12.09 -1.30
C PHE A 71 0.99 11.99 -1.04
N VAL A 72 1.82 12.23 -2.04
CA VAL A 72 3.29 12.19 -1.90
C VAL A 72 3.76 13.32 -1.00
N GLU A 73 3.28 14.54 -1.23
CA GLU A 73 3.64 15.70 -0.43
C GLU A 73 3.03 15.63 0.98
N ASP A 74 1.83 15.05 1.13
CA ASP A 74 1.22 14.82 2.45
C ASP A 74 2.07 13.83 3.27
N LEU A 75 2.60 12.76 2.65
CA LEU A 75 3.51 11.84 3.31
C LEU A 75 4.82 12.56 3.71
N LYS A 76 5.36 13.37 2.80
CA LYS A 76 6.53 14.21 3.12
C LYS A 76 6.27 15.11 4.32
N GLY A 77 5.17 15.84 4.29
CA GLY A 77 4.77 16.73 5.38
C GLY A 77 4.57 15.99 6.71
N LEU A 78 4.03 14.77 6.68
CA LEU A 78 3.87 13.95 7.88
C LEU A 78 5.23 13.53 8.47
N LEU A 79 6.15 13.07 7.62
CA LEU A 79 7.50 12.68 8.07
C LEU A 79 8.26 13.88 8.62
N ASP A 80 8.16 15.05 7.98
CA ASP A 80 8.80 16.28 8.45
C ASP A 80 8.19 16.75 9.78
N TYR A 81 6.86 16.69 9.93
CA TYR A 81 6.17 17.01 11.18
C TYR A 81 6.59 16.08 12.35
N LEU A 82 6.87 14.82 12.05
CA LEU A 82 7.31 13.82 13.03
C LEU A 82 8.82 13.81 13.25
N GLU A 83 9.57 14.71 12.59
CA GLU A 83 11.03 14.79 12.61
C GLU A 83 11.70 13.46 12.23
N ILE A 84 11.12 12.78 11.20
CA ILE A 84 11.62 11.50 10.69
C ILE A 84 12.40 11.77 9.39
N GLU A 85 13.71 11.66 9.42
CA GLU A 85 14.55 11.84 8.24
C GLU A 85 14.41 10.68 7.25
N ARG A 86 14.36 9.44 7.76
CA ARG A 86 14.29 8.22 6.94
C ARG A 86 13.25 7.26 7.48
N ALA A 87 12.48 6.65 6.59
CA ALA A 87 11.49 5.63 6.93
C ALA A 87 11.38 4.57 5.84
N SER A 88 11.33 3.30 6.22
CA SER A 88 10.90 2.23 5.32
C SER A 88 9.41 2.35 5.05
N LEU A 89 9.00 2.07 3.82
CA LEU A 89 7.62 2.26 3.39
C LEU A 89 6.98 0.91 3.08
N VAL A 90 5.79 0.68 3.64
CA VAL A 90 4.97 -0.51 3.38
C VAL A 90 3.63 -0.04 2.84
N ALA A 91 3.34 -0.42 1.60
CA ALA A 91 2.17 0.07 0.89
C ALA A 91 1.30 -1.08 0.36
N GLN A 92 0.00 -0.87 0.35
CA GLN A 92 -0.96 -1.76 -0.30
C GLN A 92 -1.76 -0.98 -1.36
N SER A 93 -1.91 -1.57 -2.57
CA SER A 93 -2.79 -1.06 -3.64
C SER A 93 -2.58 0.44 -3.92
N MET A 94 -3.57 1.29 -3.68
CA MET A 94 -3.50 2.75 -3.83
C MET A 94 -2.31 3.36 -3.08
N GLY A 95 -2.02 2.91 -1.87
CA GLY A 95 -0.86 3.37 -1.08
C GLY A 95 0.47 3.19 -1.80
N GLY A 96 0.55 2.24 -2.75
CA GLY A 96 1.72 2.07 -3.61
C GLY A 96 2.04 3.30 -4.44
N ARG A 97 1.05 4.06 -4.89
CA ARG A 97 1.27 5.33 -5.62
C ARG A 97 1.97 6.36 -4.73
N THR A 98 1.53 6.43 -3.48
CA THR A 98 2.14 7.32 -2.49
C THR A 98 3.59 6.93 -2.20
N CYS A 99 3.81 5.65 -1.88
CA CYS A 99 5.12 5.18 -1.46
C CYS A 99 6.13 5.12 -2.61
N LEU A 100 5.75 4.62 -3.79
CA LEU A 100 6.62 4.63 -4.96
C LEU A 100 6.91 6.08 -5.40
N GLY A 101 5.89 6.94 -5.47
CA GLY A 101 6.07 8.35 -5.82
C GLY A 101 7.00 9.06 -4.84
N PHE A 102 6.84 8.83 -3.54
CA PHE A 102 7.73 9.38 -2.52
C PHE A 102 9.17 8.85 -2.67
N THR A 103 9.33 7.54 -2.91
CA THR A 103 10.65 6.94 -3.08
C THR A 103 11.38 7.48 -4.31
N LEU A 104 10.67 7.72 -5.39
CA LEU A 104 11.25 8.32 -6.61
C LEU A 104 11.62 9.80 -6.43
N ALA A 105 10.86 10.54 -5.60
CA ALA A 105 11.13 11.95 -5.33
C ALA A 105 12.21 12.16 -4.25
N TYR A 106 12.31 11.26 -3.27
CA TYR A 106 13.17 11.37 -2.07
C TYR A 106 13.86 10.04 -1.77
N PRO A 107 14.66 9.47 -2.70
CA PRO A 107 15.21 8.12 -2.54
C PRO A 107 16.12 7.97 -1.32
N GLU A 108 16.84 9.03 -0.93
CA GLU A 108 17.72 9.05 0.24
C GLU A 108 16.97 8.89 1.57
N ARG A 109 15.66 9.18 1.56
CA ARG A 109 14.79 9.06 2.74
C ARG A 109 14.20 7.66 2.92
N VAL A 110 14.33 6.76 1.93
CA VAL A 110 13.66 5.45 1.93
C VAL A 110 14.68 4.31 1.92
N PRO A 111 15.00 3.74 3.10
CA PRO A 111 15.92 2.59 3.18
C PRO A 111 15.38 1.31 2.55
N ALA A 112 14.06 1.10 2.60
CA ALA A 112 13.39 -0.08 2.02
C ALA A 112 11.95 0.25 1.60
N LEU A 113 11.51 -0.36 0.48
CA LEU A 113 10.17 -0.20 -0.07
C LEU A 113 9.47 -1.56 -0.19
N VAL A 114 8.27 -1.68 0.37
CA VAL A 114 7.39 -2.84 0.20
C VAL A 114 6.14 -2.41 -0.55
N LEU A 115 5.88 -3.05 -1.69
CA LEU A 115 4.71 -2.80 -2.53
C LEU A 115 3.86 -4.08 -2.59
N ALA A 116 2.74 -4.09 -1.88
CA ALA A 116 1.81 -5.20 -1.86
C ALA A 116 0.62 -4.94 -2.79
N ASP A 117 0.35 -5.90 -3.65
CA ASP A 117 -0.81 -5.90 -4.55
C ASP A 117 -0.88 -4.61 -5.41
N THR A 118 0.28 -4.12 -5.88
CA THR A 118 0.33 -2.82 -6.57
C THR A 118 1.59 -2.64 -7.43
N THR A 119 1.43 -1.96 -8.54
CA THR A 119 2.54 -1.45 -9.38
C THR A 119 2.91 0.01 -9.06
N GLY A 120 2.39 0.56 -7.95
CA GLY A 120 2.60 1.97 -7.60
C GLY A 120 2.06 2.97 -8.62
N GLY A 121 1.10 2.56 -9.43
CA GLY A 121 0.54 3.37 -10.52
C GLY A 121 1.31 3.29 -11.84
N PHE A 122 2.46 2.61 -11.89
CA PHE A 122 3.17 2.36 -13.14
C PHE A 122 2.36 1.42 -14.04
N SER A 123 2.35 1.72 -15.33
CA SER A 123 1.75 0.88 -16.36
C SER A 123 2.38 1.16 -17.72
N ASP A 124 2.53 0.14 -18.52
CA ASP A 124 2.79 0.20 -19.95
C ASP A 124 1.69 -0.51 -20.75
N ALA A 125 1.82 -0.59 -22.06
CA ALA A 125 0.81 -1.20 -22.93
C ALA A 125 0.57 -2.68 -22.59
N ARG A 126 1.62 -3.45 -22.27
CA ARG A 126 1.50 -4.88 -21.92
C ARG A 126 0.89 -5.05 -20.53
N MET A 127 1.28 -4.24 -19.57
CA MET A 127 0.70 -4.22 -18.22
C MET A 127 -0.78 -3.83 -18.25
N ALA A 128 -1.15 -2.85 -19.11
CA ALA A 128 -2.54 -2.47 -19.31
C ALA A 128 -3.36 -3.64 -19.86
N GLN A 129 -2.80 -4.42 -20.81
CA GLN A 129 -3.43 -5.64 -21.32
C GLN A 129 -3.64 -6.67 -20.19
N LEU A 130 -2.62 -6.98 -19.41
CA LEU A 130 -2.69 -7.95 -18.29
C LEU A 130 -3.74 -7.52 -17.25
N ARG A 131 -3.84 -6.21 -16.98
CA ARG A 131 -4.88 -5.67 -16.09
C ARG A 131 -6.27 -5.85 -16.70
N GLY A 132 -6.42 -5.60 -17.99
CA GLY A 132 -7.69 -5.82 -18.72
C GLY A 132 -8.11 -7.30 -18.71
N GLU A 133 -7.18 -8.23 -18.81
CA GLU A 133 -7.45 -9.68 -18.68
C GLU A 133 -7.97 -10.02 -17.27
N GLY A 134 -7.37 -9.45 -16.22
CA GLY A 134 -7.85 -9.56 -14.83
C GLY A 134 -9.26 -8.96 -14.65
N GLU A 135 -9.51 -7.79 -15.22
CA GLU A 135 -10.84 -7.15 -15.19
C GLU A 135 -11.90 -7.95 -15.98
N ALA A 136 -11.53 -8.56 -17.09
CA ALA A 136 -12.42 -9.43 -17.85
C ALA A 136 -12.88 -10.65 -17.02
N ALA A 137 -12.04 -11.17 -16.15
CA ALA A 137 -12.42 -12.24 -15.22
C ALA A 137 -13.51 -11.80 -14.22
N LEU A 138 -13.67 -10.50 -14.00
CA LEU A 138 -14.73 -9.92 -13.15
C LEU A 138 -16.07 -9.73 -13.87
N ALA A 139 -16.09 -9.84 -15.20
CA ALA A 139 -17.31 -9.63 -16.01
C ALA A 139 -18.22 -10.86 -16.11
N GLY A 140 -17.85 -11.99 -15.50
CA GLY A 140 -18.62 -13.24 -15.51
C GLY A 140 -19.91 -13.18 -14.69
N ALA A 141 -20.76 -14.21 -14.84
CA ALA A 141 -22.02 -14.33 -14.09
C ALA A 141 -21.84 -14.47 -12.57
N ASN A 142 -20.64 -14.87 -12.12
CA ASN A 142 -20.28 -15.00 -10.70
C ASN A 142 -18.84 -14.50 -10.50
N PRO A 143 -18.60 -13.18 -10.54
CA PRO A 143 -17.26 -12.64 -10.45
C PRO A 143 -16.64 -12.90 -9.05
N PRO A 144 -15.31 -13.07 -8.96
CA PRO A 144 -14.65 -13.10 -7.67
C PRO A 144 -14.78 -11.72 -6.99
N PRO A 145 -14.69 -11.64 -5.66
CA PRO A 145 -14.51 -10.36 -4.97
C PRO A 145 -13.26 -9.65 -5.49
N ARG A 146 -13.32 -8.33 -5.58
CA ARG A 146 -12.15 -7.55 -6.06
C ARG A 146 -11.07 -7.39 -5.01
N THR A 147 -11.43 -7.39 -3.74
CA THR A 147 -10.57 -6.93 -2.63
C THR A 147 -9.93 -8.05 -1.84
N TYR A 148 -10.42 -9.27 -1.96
CA TYR A 148 -9.89 -10.47 -1.29
C TYR A 148 -10.26 -11.74 -2.07
N ALA A 149 -9.66 -12.87 -1.74
CA ALA A 149 -9.95 -14.16 -2.36
C ALA A 149 -11.39 -14.60 -2.08
N ARG A 150 -12.01 -15.30 -3.02
CA ARG A 150 -13.42 -15.74 -2.94
C ARG A 150 -13.74 -16.54 -1.67
N HIS A 151 -12.80 -17.35 -1.21
CA HIS A 151 -13.00 -18.22 -0.05
C HIS A 151 -12.78 -17.51 1.31
N PHE A 152 -12.15 -16.34 1.29
CA PHE A 152 -11.78 -15.62 2.51
C PHE A 152 -12.96 -15.36 3.47
N PRO A 153 -14.16 -14.90 3.03
CA PRO A 153 -15.28 -14.70 3.95
C PRO A 153 -15.82 -15.99 4.58
N GLN A 154 -15.67 -17.13 3.91
CA GLN A 154 -16.08 -18.43 4.46
C GLN A 154 -15.07 -18.97 5.48
N GLU A 155 -13.77 -18.80 5.20
CA GLU A 155 -12.70 -19.29 6.07
C GLU A 155 -12.49 -18.37 7.28
N GLN A 156 -12.65 -17.07 7.11
CA GLN A 156 -12.35 -16.06 8.12
C GLN A 156 -13.46 -14.99 8.21
N PRO A 157 -14.70 -15.37 8.61
CA PRO A 157 -15.85 -14.48 8.56
C PRO A 157 -15.71 -13.23 9.45
N ALA A 158 -15.04 -13.35 10.60
CA ALA A 158 -14.81 -12.20 11.50
C ALA A 158 -13.88 -11.15 10.86
N GLN A 159 -12.82 -11.61 10.21
CA GLN A 159 -11.88 -10.73 9.51
C GLN A 159 -12.53 -10.09 8.27
N ALA A 160 -13.30 -10.86 7.50
CA ALA A 160 -14.03 -10.32 6.36
C ALA A 160 -15.05 -9.25 6.81
N PHE A 161 -15.78 -9.50 7.90
CA PHE A 161 -16.65 -8.49 8.49
C PHE A 161 -15.89 -7.22 8.88
N LEU A 162 -14.76 -7.36 9.61
CA LEU A 162 -13.94 -6.23 10.02
C LEU A 162 -13.41 -5.45 8.81
N TYR A 163 -12.99 -6.13 7.74
CA TYR A 163 -12.56 -5.49 6.50
C TYR A 163 -13.63 -4.54 5.94
N GLU A 164 -14.87 -5.01 5.85
CA GLU A 164 -15.97 -4.20 5.36
C GLU A 164 -16.34 -3.05 6.34
N GLN A 165 -16.20 -3.25 7.67
CA GLN A 165 -16.40 -2.18 8.63
C GLN A 165 -15.32 -1.08 8.49
N ILE A 166 -14.05 -1.44 8.33
CA ILE A 166 -12.96 -0.49 8.08
C ILE A 166 -13.25 0.32 6.81
N ARG A 167 -13.67 -0.37 5.75
CA ARG A 167 -14.03 0.26 4.47
C ARG A 167 -15.19 1.25 4.61
N ALA A 168 -16.20 0.91 5.39
CA ALA A 168 -17.39 1.73 5.62
C ALA A 168 -17.09 3.03 6.42
N LEU A 169 -15.96 3.09 7.13
CA LEU A 169 -15.53 4.30 7.84
C LEU A 169 -14.99 5.41 6.91
N ASN A 170 -14.71 5.09 5.65
CA ASN A 170 -14.22 6.08 4.71
C ASN A 170 -15.35 6.97 4.18
N PRO A 171 -15.17 8.30 4.14
CA PRO A 171 -16.15 9.20 3.58
C PRO A 171 -16.30 8.98 2.06
N PRO A 172 -17.44 9.38 1.48
CA PRO A 172 -17.56 9.50 0.03
C PRO A 172 -16.50 10.45 -0.51
N ARG A 173 -15.81 10.06 -1.59
CA ARG A 173 -14.75 10.85 -2.20
C ARG A 173 -14.79 10.78 -3.71
N GLN A 174 -14.25 11.82 -4.34
CA GLN A 174 -13.94 11.80 -5.77
C GLN A 174 -12.52 11.27 -5.97
N GLU A 175 -12.36 10.34 -6.89
CA GLU A 175 -11.03 9.86 -7.29
C GLU A 175 -10.49 10.75 -8.42
N ALA A 176 -9.36 11.38 -8.18
CA ALA A 176 -8.64 12.09 -9.23
C ALA A 176 -7.71 11.11 -9.97
N ALA A 177 -7.68 11.22 -11.29
CA ALA A 177 -6.66 10.51 -12.06
C ALA A 177 -5.29 11.14 -11.79
N VAL A 178 -4.36 10.33 -11.28
CA VAL A 178 -2.96 10.74 -11.06
C VAL A 178 -2.09 9.96 -12.04
N PRO A 179 -1.31 10.63 -12.89
CA PRO A 179 -0.35 9.95 -13.74
C PRO A 179 0.62 9.09 -12.91
N GLY A 180 0.87 7.88 -13.37
CA GLY A 180 1.88 7.01 -12.77
C GLY A 180 3.30 7.44 -13.19
N PRO A 181 4.34 6.87 -12.55
CA PRO A 181 5.72 7.10 -12.94
C PRO A 181 6.00 6.55 -14.35
N THR A 182 7.02 7.09 -15.01
CA THR A 182 7.49 6.58 -16.31
C THR A 182 8.32 5.31 -16.14
N ALA A 183 8.49 4.55 -17.22
CA ALA A 183 9.36 3.36 -17.21
C ALA A 183 10.82 3.70 -16.88
N GLU A 184 11.30 4.89 -17.29
CA GLU A 184 12.63 5.38 -16.99
C GLU A 184 12.80 5.62 -15.49
N GLN A 185 11.84 6.31 -14.85
CA GLN A 185 11.84 6.54 -13.41
C GLN A 185 11.83 5.23 -12.61
N VAL A 186 10.99 4.25 -13.02
CA VAL A 186 10.91 2.96 -12.34
C VAL A 186 12.22 2.17 -12.50
N ARG A 187 12.85 2.17 -13.68
CA ARG A 187 14.15 1.51 -13.91
C ARG A 187 15.31 2.17 -13.15
N ALA A 188 15.20 3.46 -12.87
CA ALA A 188 16.20 4.20 -12.10
C ALA A 188 16.13 3.94 -10.59
N LEU A 189 15.08 3.27 -10.11
CA LEU A 189 14.91 2.96 -8.69
C LEU A 189 16.07 2.11 -8.18
N GLN A 190 16.74 2.55 -7.13
CA GLN A 190 17.84 1.84 -6.47
C GLN A 190 17.47 1.34 -5.08
N THR A 191 16.40 1.85 -4.52
CA THR A 191 15.91 1.45 -3.19
C THR A 191 15.61 -0.04 -3.16
N PRO A 192 16.14 -0.80 -2.18
CA PRO A 192 15.76 -2.19 -1.97
C PRO A 192 14.23 -2.34 -1.95
N THR A 193 13.69 -3.24 -2.78
CA THR A 193 12.26 -3.33 -3.00
C THR A 193 11.75 -4.77 -2.86
N LEU A 194 10.71 -4.95 -2.07
CA LEU A 194 9.93 -6.19 -1.98
C LEU A 194 8.57 -5.97 -2.63
N LEU A 195 8.23 -6.82 -3.59
CA LEU A 195 6.90 -6.92 -4.18
C LEU A 195 6.19 -8.12 -3.56
N ILE A 196 4.94 -7.92 -3.11
CA ILE A 196 4.08 -9.00 -2.58
C ILE A 196 2.82 -9.03 -3.41
N VAL A 197 2.33 -10.22 -3.75
CA VAL A 197 1.07 -10.37 -4.50
C VAL A 197 0.32 -11.62 -4.07
N GLY A 198 -1.00 -11.54 -3.98
CA GLY A 198 -1.85 -12.70 -3.77
C GLY A 198 -2.05 -13.51 -5.05
N GLU A 199 -2.01 -14.85 -4.93
CA GLU A 199 -2.25 -15.79 -6.02
C GLU A 199 -3.55 -15.50 -6.79
N HIS A 200 -4.58 -15.05 -6.07
CA HIS A 200 -5.92 -14.79 -6.60
C HIS A 200 -6.22 -13.28 -6.77
N ASP A 201 -5.18 -12.44 -6.78
CA ASP A 201 -5.37 -11.00 -7.03
C ASP A 201 -5.82 -10.77 -8.47
N VAL A 202 -7.02 -10.17 -8.63
CA VAL A 202 -7.61 -9.85 -9.94
C VAL A 202 -7.40 -8.39 -10.35
N ILE A 203 -6.88 -7.55 -9.45
CA ILE A 203 -6.60 -6.13 -9.70
C ILE A 203 -5.14 -5.95 -10.15
N ALA A 204 -4.23 -6.59 -9.41
CA ALA A 204 -2.80 -6.64 -9.72
C ALA A 204 -2.35 -8.10 -9.82
N PRO A 205 -2.81 -8.87 -10.83
CA PRO A 205 -2.57 -10.30 -10.89
C PRO A 205 -1.07 -10.64 -10.90
N PRO A 206 -0.67 -11.86 -10.45
CA PRO A 206 0.73 -12.26 -10.37
C PRO A 206 1.53 -12.03 -11.66
N ALA A 207 0.91 -12.25 -12.83
CA ALA A 207 1.55 -11.99 -14.13
C ALA A 207 1.88 -10.51 -14.32
N LEU A 208 1.01 -9.59 -13.87
CA LEU A 208 1.24 -8.15 -13.88
C LEU A 208 2.38 -7.76 -12.92
N MET A 209 2.39 -8.32 -11.71
CA MET A 209 3.43 -8.04 -10.73
C MET A 209 4.80 -8.61 -11.15
N LYS A 210 4.83 -9.77 -11.78
CA LYS A 210 6.04 -10.34 -12.40
C LYS A 210 6.56 -9.46 -13.55
N MET A 211 5.67 -8.91 -14.36
CA MET A 211 6.07 -7.94 -15.38
C MET A 211 6.61 -6.66 -14.74
N PHE A 212 5.97 -6.13 -13.70
CA PHE A 212 6.46 -4.97 -12.97
C PHE A 212 7.85 -5.22 -12.38
N GLN A 213 8.10 -6.40 -11.81
CA GLN A 213 9.43 -6.79 -11.32
C GLN A 213 10.51 -6.66 -12.39
N SER A 214 10.21 -6.95 -13.66
CA SER A 214 11.20 -6.83 -14.75
C SER A 214 11.71 -5.41 -14.98
N TYR A 215 11.00 -4.40 -14.51
CA TYR A 215 11.43 -3.01 -14.51
C TYR A 215 12.34 -2.65 -13.32
N ILE A 216 12.33 -3.48 -12.26
CA ILE A 216 13.12 -3.31 -11.03
C ILE A 216 13.88 -4.63 -10.77
N PRO A 217 14.96 -4.93 -11.52
CA PRO A 217 15.57 -6.27 -11.51
C PRO A 217 16.09 -6.74 -10.16
N HIS A 218 16.41 -5.82 -9.26
CA HIS A 218 16.85 -6.12 -7.90
C HIS A 218 15.69 -6.30 -6.91
N ALA A 219 14.43 -6.06 -7.32
CA ALA A 219 13.28 -6.30 -6.46
C ALA A 219 13.05 -7.80 -6.25
N ARG A 220 12.74 -8.19 -5.01
CA ARG A 220 12.20 -9.51 -4.71
C ARG A 220 10.71 -9.52 -5.03
N LEU A 221 10.20 -10.65 -5.52
CA LEU A 221 8.76 -10.88 -5.68
C LEU A 221 8.37 -12.12 -4.86
N ALA A 222 7.36 -11.96 -4.01
CA ALA A 222 6.72 -13.03 -3.27
C ALA A 222 5.25 -13.16 -3.69
N GLU A 223 4.87 -14.33 -4.16
CA GLU A 223 3.49 -14.70 -4.42
C GLU A 223 2.95 -15.50 -3.23
N VAL A 224 1.82 -15.06 -2.67
CA VAL A 224 1.23 -15.65 -1.46
C VAL A 224 0.02 -16.49 -1.84
N ALA A 225 0.14 -17.79 -1.60
CA ALA A 225 -0.89 -18.76 -1.94
C ALA A 225 -2.21 -18.50 -1.18
N GLY A 226 -3.32 -18.66 -1.88
CA GLY A 226 -4.67 -18.52 -1.35
C GLY A 226 -5.03 -17.10 -0.88
N ALA A 227 -4.30 -16.07 -1.29
CA ALA A 227 -4.65 -14.67 -1.02
C ALA A 227 -5.16 -13.97 -2.28
N GLY A 228 -6.04 -13.01 -2.10
CA GLY A 228 -6.49 -12.07 -3.15
C GLY A 228 -5.74 -10.74 -3.07
N HIS A 229 -6.46 -9.64 -3.33
CA HIS A 229 -5.90 -8.28 -3.40
C HIS A 229 -5.54 -7.66 -2.04
N SER A 230 -5.71 -8.38 -0.94
CA SER A 230 -5.42 -7.87 0.41
C SER A 230 -4.57 -8.87 1.20
N VAL A 231 -3.41 -9.24 0.66
CA VAL A 231 -2.50 -10.24 1.29
C VAL A 231 -2.23 -9.92 2.76
N TYR A 232 -1.99 -8.66 3.09
CA TYR A 232 -1.73 -8.18 4.47
C TYR A 232 -2.87 -8.48 5.43
N PHE A 233 -4.09 -8.56 4.92
CA PHE A 233 -5.31 -8.78 5.69
C PHE A 233 -5.71 -10.27 5.73
N GLU A 234 -5.58 -10.95 4.59
CA GLU A 234 -5.98 -12.35 4.40
C GLU A 234 -4.97 -13.35 4.95
N LYS A 235 -3.67 -13.06 4.82
CA LYS A 235 -2.54 -13.91 5.24
C LYS A 235 -1.54 -13.11 6.08
N PRO A 236 -1.97 -12.52 7.22
CA PRO A 236 -1.16 -11.56 7.98
C PRO A 236 0.15 -12.16 8.52
N ALA A 237 0.15 -13.42 8.93
CA ALA A 237 1.36 -14.07 9.42
C ALA A 237 2.44 -14.17 8.34
N GLU A 238 2.05 -14.58 7.13
CA GLU A 238 2.94 -14.68 5.98
C GLU A 238 3.43 -13.30 5.52
N PHE A 239 2.52 -12.33 5.44
CA PHE A 239 2.86 -10.95 5.11
C PHE A 239 3.90 -10.38 6.08
N ASN A 240 3.65 -10.51 7.39
CA ASN A 240 4.56 -10.00 8.42
C ASN A 240 5.92 -10.69 8.35
N ARG A 241 5.96 -12.00 8.13
CA ARG A 241 7.21 -12.77 7.96
C ARG A 241 8.02 -12.24 6.78
N LEU A 242 7.38 -12.08 5.61
CA LEU A 242 8.04 -11.58 4.39
C LEU A 242 8.63 -10.18 4.59
N VAL A 243 7.88 -9.28 5.24
CA VAL A 243 8.34 -7.91 5.52
C VAL A 243 9.51 -7.92 6.50
N GLN A 244 9.42 -8.70 7.61
CA GLN A 244 10.50 -8.78 8.61
C GLN A 244 11.78 -9.38 8.03
N GLU A 245 11.68 -10.48 7.29
CA GLU A 245 12.83 -11.10 6.62
C GLU A 245 13.50 -10.14 5.64
N PHE A 246 12.71 -9.41 4.86
CA PHE A 246 13.22 -8.42 3.93
C PHE A 246 13.93 -7.27 4.66
N PHE A 247 13.35 -6.74 5.74
CA PHE A 247 13.98 -5.66 6.50
C PHE A 247 15.32 -6.10 7.12
N VAL A 248 15.39 -7.31 7.66
CA VAL A 248 16.64 -7.88 8.19
C VAL A 248 17.69 -8.02 7.06
N GLU A 249 17.29 -8.53 5.89
CA GLU A 249 18.19 -8.71 4.74
C GLU A 249 18.80 -7.38 4.26
N VAL A 250 18.03 -6.30 4.27
CA VAL A 250 18.49 -4.99 3.79
C VAL A 250 19.03 -4.07 4.89
N GLY A 251 19.12 -4.55 6.12
CA GLY A 251 19.75 -3.85 7.24
C GLY A 251 18.91 -2.70 7.82
N VAL A 252 17.58 -2.86 7.84
CA VAL A 252 16.64 -1.91 8.46
C VAL A 252 16.31 -2.29 9.89
#